data_7c0012abd47876df93bc1ccad887bb92
#
_entry.id   7c0012abd47876df93bc1ccad887bb92
#
_cell.length_a   1.000
_cell.length_b   1.000
_cell.length_c   1.000
_cell.angle_alpha   90.00
_cell.angle_beta   90.00
_cell.angle_gamma   90.00
#
_symmetry.space_group_name_H-M   'P 1'
#
loop_
_entity.id
_entity.type
_entity.pdbx_description
1 polymer ?
#
loop_
_entity_poly.entity_id
_entity_poly.type
_entity_poly.pdbx_seq_one_letter_code
_entity_poly.pdbx_strand_id
1 'polypeptide(L)'
;MDDMEQAERLANTYADAILRLSYTYLKNTHDAQDICQTVFVKLLMEPREFKSPEHERAYILRMAANACKDLLKSPWRRRTCDLE
;
A
#
# COMPACT_ATOMS: atom_id res chain seq x y z
N MET A 1 -4.94 22.11 -6.28
CA MET A 1 -4.60 21.39 -5.06
C MET A 1 -3.22 20.78 -5.18
N ASP A 2 -2.46 20.83 -4.11
CA ASP A 2 -1.12 20.25 -4.10
C ASP A 2 -1.20 18.72 -4.17
N ASP A 3 -0.40 18.13 -5.08
CA ASP A 3 -0.38 16.67 -5.24
C ASP A 3 0.05 15.99 -3.96
N MET A 4 0.96 16.61 -3.21
CA MET A 4 1.40 16.05 -1.94
C MET A 4 0.29 16.04 -0.91
N GLU A 5 -0.52 17.09 -0.86
CA GLU A 5 -1.66 17.14 0.04
C GLU A 5 -2.68 16.06 -0.28
N GLN A 6 -2.92 15.84 -1.57
CA GLN A 6 -3.87 14.81 -1.99
C GLN A 6 -3.36 13.43 -1.62
N ALA A 7 -2.08 13.15 -1.90
CA ALA A 7 -1.51 11.85 -1.58
C ALA A 7 -1.53 11.61 -0.08
N GLU A 8 -1.19 12.63 0.70
CA GLU A 8 -1.20 12.51 2.14
C GLU A 8 -2.61 12.27 2.67
N ARG A 9 -3.60 12.98 2.15
CA ARG A 9 -4.99 12.79 2.53
C ARG A 9 -5.46 11.36 2.22
N LEU A 10 -5.14 10.87 1.03
CA LEU A 10 -5.53 9.53 0.63
C LEU A 10 -4.84 8.47 1.49
N ALA A 11 -3.54 8.65 1.72
CA ALA A 11 -2.80 7.71 2.54
C ALA A 11 -3.38 7.64 3.95
N ASN A 12 -3.67 8.81 4.54
CA ASN A 12 -4.23 8.85 5.88
C ASN A 12 -5.64 8.28 5.94
N THR A 13 -6.44 8.58 4.91
CA THR A 13 -7.82 8.09 4.86
C THR A 13 -7.87 6.57 4.81
N TYR A 14 -6.97 5.95 4.07
CA TYR A 14 -7.00 4.52 3.84
C TYR A 14 -5.92 3.76 4.60
N ALA A 15 -5.17 4.43 5.48
CA ALA A 15 -4.06 3.81 6.21
C ALA A 15 -4.49 2.54 6.93
N ASP A 16 -5.60 2.59 7.66
CA ASP A 16 -6.10 1.43 8.39
C ASP A 16 -6.38 0.25 7.46
N ALA A 17 -7.10 0.53 6.37
CA ALA A 17 -7.46 -0.51 5.42
C ALA A 17 -6.20 -1.10 4.77
N ILE A 18 -5.24 -0.24 4.42
CA ILE A 18 -3.98 -0.69 3.84
C ILE A 18 -3.22 -1.57 4.82
N LEU A 19 -3.14 -1.15 6.08
CA LEU A 19 -2.43 -1.91 7.10
C LEU A 19 -3.07 -3.28 7.34
N ARG A 20 -4.39 -3.33 7.43
CA ARG A 20 -5.11 -4.58 7.63
C ARG A 20 -4.91 -5.54 6.48
N LEU A 21 -5.06 -5.03 5.26
CA LEU A 21 -4.86 -5.83 4.06
C LEU A 21 -3.43 -6.36 4.01
N SER A 22 -2.48 -5.47 4.23
CA SER A 22 -1.07 -5.82 4.13
C SER A 22 -0.66 -6.82 5.20
N TYR A 23 -1.18 -6.66 6.41
CA TYR A 23 -0.91 -7.61 7.48
C TYR A 23 -1.48 -8.99 7.14
N THR A 24 -2.64 -9.02 6.50
CA THR A 24 -3.24 -10.29 6.07
C THR A 24 -2.32 -11.03 5.12
N TYR A 25 -1.68 -10.31 4.20
CA TYR A 25 -0.74 -10.91 3.25
C TYR A 25 0.60 -11.26 3.88
N LEU A 26 1.14 -10.34 4.70
CA LEU A 26 2.54 -10.40 5.10
C LEU A 26 2.76 -10.91 6.52
N LYS A 27 1.73 -10.87 7.35
CA LYS A 27 1.78 -11.34 8.76
C LYS A 27 2.86 -10.65 9.57
N ASN A 28 3.17 -9.39 9.23
CA ASN A 28 4.24 -8.64 9.85
C ASN A 28 3.88 -7.16 9.83
N THR A 29 3.86 -6.55 11.02
CA THR A 29 3.46 -5.15 11.16
C THR A 29 4.44 -4.22 10.46
N HIS A 30 5.73 -4.49 10.59
CA HIS A 30 6.77 -3.66 9.98
C HIS A 30 6.62 -3.66 8.45
N ASP A 31 6.44 -4.83 7.86
CA ASP A 31 6.26 -4.94 6.42
C ASP A 31 4.97 -4.26 5.98
N ALA A 32 3.90 -4.36 6.79
CA ALA A 32 2.65 -3.69 6.48
C ALA A 32 2.83 -2.18 6.44
N GLN A 33 3.62 -1.64 7.37
CA GLN A 33 3.93 -0.21 7.36
C GLN A 33 4.72 0.18 6.13
N ASP A 34 5.64 -0.67 5.69
CA ASP A 34 6.40 -0.43 4.45
C ASP A 34 5.47 -0.35 3.25
N ILE A 35 4.43 -1.18 3.23
CA ILE A 35 3.45 -1.13 2.14
C ILE A 35 2.72 0.21 2.15
N CYS A 36 2.37 0.72 3.33
CA CYS A 36 1.75 2.04 3.42
C CYS A 36 2.64 3.11 2.80
N GLN A 37 3.93 3.07 3.10
CA GLN A 37 4.88 4.02 2.51
C GLN A 37 4.96 3.86 1.00
N THR A 38 4.98 2.63 0.54
CA THR A 38 5.03 2.35 -0.89
C THR A 38 3.81 2.92 -1.61
N VAL A 39 2.63 2.75 -1.04
CA VAL A 39 1.40 3.28 -1.62
C VAL A 39 1.45 4.80 -1.64
N PHE A 40 1.90 5.42 -0.54
CA PHE A 40 2.02 6.86 -0.47
C PHE A 40 2.93 7.41 -1.56
N VAL A 41 4.10 6.80 -1.74
CA VAL A 41 5.06 7.22 -2.76
C VAL A 41 4.45 7.10 -4.15
N LYS A 42 3.76 5.99 -4.43
CA LYS A 42 3.14 5.81 -5.73
C LYS A 42 2.06 6.83 -5.99
N LEU A 43 1.29 7.20 -4.97
CA LEU A 43 0.27 8.24 -5.11
C LEU A 43 0.90 9.59 -5.41
N LEU A 44 2.07 9.86 -4.84
CA LEU A 44 2.81 11.09 -5.11
C LEU A 44 3.33 11.13 -6.55
N MET A 45 3.86 10.00 -7.01
CA MET A 45 4.49 9.93 -8.33
C MET A 45 3.48 9.91 -9.46
N GLU A 46 2.29 9.39 -9.21
CA GLU A 46 1.25 9.27 -10.24
C GLU A 46 -0.06 9.85 -9.71
N PRO A 47 -0.16 11.18 -9.61
CA PRO A 47 -1.41 11.81 -9.15
C PRO A 47 -2.55 11.43 -10.07
N ARG A 48 -3.71 11.18 -9.48
CA ARG A 48 -4.82 10.64 -10.24
C ARG A 48 -6.14 11.14 -9.67
N GLU A 49 -7.11 11.36 -10.53
CA GLU A 49 -8.45 11.70 -10.10
C GLU A 49 -9.32 10.45 -10.13
N PHE A 50 -10.25 10.39 -9.18
CA PHE A 50 -11.13 9.24 -9.06
C PHE A 50 -12.57 9.64 -9.33
N LYS A 51 -13.31 8.76 -9.98
CA LYS A 51 -14.69 9.05 -10.37
C LYS A 51 -15.66 8.95 -9.20
N SER A 52 -15.30 8.20 -8.16
CA SER A 52 -16.17 8.00 -7.02
C SER A 52 -15.34 7.53 -5.84
N PRO A 53 -15.87 7.63 -4.60
CA PRO A 53 -15.18 7.07 -3.44
C PRO A 53 -14.93 5.57 -3.55
N GLU A 54 -15.85 4.85 -4.17
CA GLU A 54 -15.68 3.41 -4.36
C GLU A 54 -14.51 3.12 -5.32
N HIS A 55 -14.39 3.90 -6.38
CA HIS A 55 -13.29 3.75 -7.32
C HIS A 55 -11.96 4.06 -6.64
N GLU A 56 -11.93 5.13 -5.85
CA GLU A 56 -10.75 5.55 -5.11
C GLU A 56 -10.27 4.45 -4.17
N ARG A 57 -11.20 3.91 -3.37
CA ARG A 57 -10.87 2.86 -2.41
C ARG A 57 -10.36 1.60 -3.13
N ALA A 58 -11.07 1.17 -4.16
CA ALA A 58 -10.70 -0.02 -4.90
C ALA A 58 -9.31 0.11 -5.52
N TYR A 59 -9.01 1.28 -6.07
CA TYR A 59 -7.71 1.52 -6.69
C TYR A 59 -6.58 1.44 -5.66
N ILE A 60 -6.78 2.10 -4.52
CA ILE A 60 -5.75 2.15 -3.48
C ILE A 60 -5.51 0.77 -2.88
N LEU A 61 -6.58 0.04 -2.59
CA LEU A 61 -6.43 -1.30 -2.01
C LEU A 61 -5.83 -2.28 -2.99
N ARG A 62 -6.14 -2.14 -4.29
CA ARG A 62 -5.51 -2.97 -5.31
C ARG A 62 -4.01 -2.68 -5.38
N MET A 63 -3.65 -1.41 -5.31
CA MET A 63 -2.24 -1.02 -5.31
C MET A 63 -1.51 -1.64 -4.13
N ALA A 64 -2.13 -1.61 -2.94
CA ALA A 64 -1.54 -2.21 -1.75
C ALA A 64 -1.41 -3.73 -1.91
N ALA A 65 -2.45 -4.38 -2.43
CA ALA A 65 -2.41 -5.83 -2.63
C ALA A 65 -1.32 -6.23 -3.62
N ASN A 66 -1.18 -5.47 -4.70
CA ASN A 66 -0.13 -5.75 -5.68
C ASN A 66 1.26 -5.58 -5.07
N ALA A 67 1.43 -4.55 -4.25
CA ALA A 67 2.71 -4.33 -3.57
C ALA A 67 3.02 -5.48 -2.61
N CYS A 68 2.02 -5.99 -1.91
CA CYS A 68 2.21 -7.14 -1.03
C CYS A 68 2.62 -8.38 -1.81
N LYS A 69 1.95 -8.63 -2.92
CA LYS A 69 2.27 -9.78 -3.77
C LYS A 69 3.69 -9.68 -4.31
N ASP A 70 4.09 -8.48 -4.72
CA ASP A 70 5.44 -8.27 -5.22
C ASP A 70 6.47 -8.55 -4.14
N LEU A 71 6.21 -8.09 -2.92
CA LEU A 71 7.11 -8.32 -1.81
C LEU A 71 7.23 -9.81 -1.48
N LEU A 72 6.11 -10.53 -1.50
CA LEU A 72 6.10 -11.97 -1.24
C LEU A 72 6.85 -12.76 -2.30
N LYS A 73 6.93 -12.25 -3.52
CA LYS A 73 7.66 -12.90 -4.60
C LYS A 73 9.14 -12.58 -4.55
N SER A 74 9.54 -11.60 -3.77
CA SER A 74 10.94 -11.19 -3.69
C SER A 74 11.80 -12.31 -3.11
N PRO A 75 12.91 -12.68 -3.76
CA PRO A 75 13.81 -13.70 -3.20
C PRO A 75 14.36 -13.32 -1.84
N TRP A 76 14.59 -12.03 -1.63
CA TRP A 76 15.08 -11.51 -0.36
C TRP A 76 14.08 -11.77 0.76
N ARG A 77 12.82 -11.43 0.52
CA ARG A 77 11.74 -11.63 1.48
C ARG A 77 11.57 -13.10 1.81
N ARG A 78 11.59 -13.94 0.78
CA ARG A 78 11.42 -15.37 0.94
C ARG A 78 12.53 -15.98 1.78
N ARG A 79 13.76 -15.54 1.54
CA ARG A 79 14.92 -16.02 2.30
C ARG A 79 14.76 -15.65 3.78
N THR A 80 14.33 -14.43 4.06
CA THR A 80 14.14 -13.96 5.42
C THR A 80 13.08 -14.80 6.15
N CYS A 81 11.99 -15.12 5.47
CA CYS A 81 10.93 -15.93 6.03
C CYS A 81 11.41 -17.34 6.36
N ASP A 82 12.25 -17.89 5.49
CA ASP A 82 12.76 -19.24 5.69
C ASP A 82 13.64 -19.35 6.92
N LEU A 83 14.25 -18.27 7.34
CA LEU A 83 15.11 -18.26 8.51
C LEU A 83 14.32 -18.22 9.83
N GLU A 84 13.07 -17.91 9.76
CA GLU A 84 12.21 -17.88 10.95
C GLU A 84 11.52 -19.21 11.11
#